data_18cde9b14f591d327df3069b21ab0e08
#
_entry.id   18cde9b14f591d327df3069b21ab0e08
#
_cell.length_a   1.000
_cell.length_b   1.000
_cell.length_c   1.000
_cell.angle_alpha   90.00
_cell.angle_beta   90.00
_cell.angle_gamma   90.00
#
_symmetry.space_group_name_H-M   'P 1'
#
loop_
_entity.id
_entity.type
_entity.pdbx_description
1 polymer ?
#
loop_
_entity_poly.entity_id
_entity_poly.type
_entity_poly.pdbx_seq_one_letter_code
_entity_poly.pdbx_strand_id
1 'polypeptide(L)'
;RSTLDRSSAAADVYKRQTYNNRIQKFTNNGRFLMSFSGSGEKTVNLPWGVTTDNHDNLYVADCGNDSIRKFSSDGIELACFGTSGKNDGELCRPSSVAVDRDGYIYVADWGNERVQVLNSEGEFVEKLRGSATISSWAQNFLNINVEEALARDRSDLNLQIEYVDDTPHEESSHIERYFWSPTSVTLDKNGLLYVTEANRHRIQVYSRKDR
;
A
#
# COMPACT_ATOMS: atom_id res chain seq x y z
N ARG A 1 15.97 8.33 0.53
CA ARG A 1 16.25 7.82 1.90
C ARG A 1 15.57 6.46 2.02
N SER A 2 16.34 5.40 2.33
CA SER A 2 15.81 4.05 2.52
C SER A 2 15.19 3.94 3.91
N THR A 3 13.94 3.54 3.99
CA THR A 3 13.30 3.13 5.23
C THR A 3 13.81 1.75 5.65
N LEU A 4 14.24 1.63 6.88
CA LEU A 4 14.56 0.37 7.56
C LEU A 4 13.26 -0.12 8.21
N ASP A 5 12.61 -1.12 7.61
CA ASP A 5 11.52 -1.83 8.30
C ASP A 5 12.12 -2.83 9.28
N ARG A 6 11.74 -2.72 10.55
CA ARG A 6 12.15 -3.61 11.62
C ARG A 6 11.07 -4.66 11.85
N SER A 7 11.37 -5.92 11.63
CA SER A 7 10.59 -7.01 12.17
C SER A 7 10.96 -7.33 13.63
N SER A 8 10.03 -7.81 14.42
CA SER A 8 10.06 -7.79 15.88
C SER A 8 10.80 -8.95 16.58
N ALA A 9 11.54 -9.78 15.86
CA ALA A 9 12.36 -10.83 16.50
C ALA A 9 13.81 -10.56 16.16
N ALA A 10 14.76 -10.56 17.04
CA ALA A 10 16.23 -10.37 16.94
C ALA A 10 16.82 -10.34 15.52
N ALA A 11 16.22 -9.68 14.63
CA ALA A 11 15.87 -9.98 13.29
C ALA A 11 16.74 -9.22 12.33
N ASP A 12 17.04 -9.88 11.28
CA ASP A 12 17.67 -9.34 10.10
C ASP A 12 16.87 -8.15 9.54
N VAL A 13 17.57 -7.21 8.94
CA VAL A 13 16.98 -6.02 8.33
C VAL A 13 17.01 -6.17 6.82
N TYR A 14 15.86 -6.04 6.17
CA TYR A 14 15.78 -6.04 4.74
C TYR A 14 15.77 -4.63 4.18
N LYS A 15 16.52 -4.41 3.11
CA LYS A 15 16.61 -3.15 2.40
C LYS A 15 16.37 -3.35 0.92
N ARG A 16 15.34 -2.69 0.38
CA ARG A 16 15.15 -2.59 -1.06
C ARG A 16 16.13 -1.59 -1.69
N GLN A 17 16.67 -1.93 -2.84
CA GLN A 17 17.43 -1.01 -3.69
C GLN A 17 16.68 -0.85 -5.00
N THR A 18 15.75 0.10 -5.05
CA THR A 18 14.78 0.29 -6.12
C THR A 18 15.43 0.33 -7.51
N TYR A 19 16.37 1.24 -7.73
CA TYR A 19 17.05 1.38 -9.03
C TYR A 19 18.11 0.30 -9.33
N ASN A 20 18.42 -0.55 -8.36
CA ASN A 20 19.33 -1.68 -8.56
C ASN A 20 18.57 -3.02 -8.62
N ASN A 21 17.24 -2.99 -8.67
CA ASN A 21 16.35 -4.13 -8.86
C ASN A 21 16.70 -5.32 -7.95
N ARG A 22 16.99 -5.06 -6.67
CA ARG A 22 17.38 -6.09 -5.72
C ARG A 22 16.94 -5.79 -4.30
N ILE A 23 16.89 -6.85 -3.50
CA ILE A 23 16.73 -6.81 -2.05
C ILE A 23 18.08 -7.18 -1.40
N GLN A 24 18.40 -6.51 -0.32
CA GLN A 24 19.56 -6.82 0.50
C GLN A 24 19.11 -7.14 1.92
N LYS A 25 19.74 -8.14 2.51
CA LYS A 25 19.54 -8.57 3.89
C LYS A 25 20.77 -8.22 4.73
N PHE A 26 20.53 -7.67 5.89
CA PHE A 26 21.56 -7.29 6.86
C PHE A 26 21.18 -7.83 8.24
N THR A 27 22.15 -8.05 9.09
CA THR A 27 21.90 -8.22 10.52
C THR A 27 21.39 -6.90 11.13
N ASN A 28 20.80 -6.94 12.34
CA ASN A 28 20.30 -5.76 13.05
C ASN A 28 21.43 -4.73 13.38
N ASN A 29 22.70 -5.16 13.41
CA ASN A 29 23.85 -4.28 13.59
C ASN A 29 24.46 -3.77 12.27
N GLY A 30 23.77 -4.02 11.13
CA GLY A 30 24.13 -3.48 9.81
C GLY A 30 25.14 -4.29 9.01
N ARG A 31 25.54 -5.50 9.47
CA ARG A 31 26.43 -6.38 8.67
C ARG A 31 25.65 -6.98 7.51
N PHE A 32 26.16 -6.83 6.29
CA PHE A 32 25.60 -7.46 5.08
C PHE A 32 25.62 -9.00 5.20
N LEU A 33 24.52 -9.62 4.83
CA LEU A 33 24.34 -11.07 4.80
C LEU A 33 24.23 -11.59 3.37
N MET A 34 23.29 -11.06 2.61
CA MET A 34 23.04 -11.54 1.25
C MET A 34 22.29 -10.50 0.40
N SER A 35 22.25 -10.72 -0.90
CA SER A 35 21.45 -9.96 -1.86
C SER A 35 20.78 -10.91 -2.83
N PHE A 36 19.52 -10.62 -3.19
CA PHE A 36 18.76 -11.42 -4.13
C PHE A 36 17.78 -10.53 -4.92
N SER A 37 17.34 -11.05 -6.07
CA SER A 37 16.37 -10.36 -6.96
C SER A 37 15.30 -11.32 -7.49
N GLY A 38 15.18 -12.51 -6.92
CA GLY A 38 14.34 -13.60 -7.41
C GLY A 38 15.07 -14.51 -8.37
N SER A 39 14.37 -15.52 -8.87
CA SER A 39 14.87 -16.54 -9.80
C SER A 39 13.94 -16.64 -11.02
N GLY A 40 14.45 -17.13 -12.13
CA GLY A 40 13.68 -17.34 -13.36
C GLY A 40 13.73 -16.14 -14.33
N GLU A 41 12.77 -16.10 -15.25
CA GLU A 41 12.74 -15.10 -16.33
C GLU A 41 12.40 -13.69 -15.85
N LYS A 42 11.69 -13.54 -14.72
CA LYS A 42 11.33 -12.26 -14.15
C LYS A 42 12.03 -12.06 -12.80
N THR A 43 13.04 -11.23 -12.78
CA THR A 43 13.62 -10.71 -11.55
C THR A 43 12.79 -9.54 -11.01
N VAL A 44 12.97 -9.20 -9.72
CA VAL A 44 12.39 -7.99 -9.10
C VAL A 44 12.76 -6.77 -9.94
N ASN A 45 11.77 -5.93 -10.23
CA ASN A 45 11.91 -4.71 -11.00
C ASN A 45 11.34 -3.51 -10.24
N LEU A 46 12.14 -2.50 -9.96
CA LEU A 46 11.75 -1.30 -9.22
C LEU A 46 11.01 -1.61 -7.91
N PRO A 47 11.56 -2.41 -6.97
CA PRO A 47 10.87 -2.71 -5.72
C PRO A 47 10.64 -1.43 -4.90
N TRP A 48 9.39 -1.17 -4.48
CA TRP A 48 9.03 0.03 -3.71
C TRP A 48 8.67 -0.25 -2.26
N GLY A 49 8.04 -1.36 -1.94
CA GLY A 49 7.66 -1.75 -0.60
C GLY A 49 8.28 -3.08 -0.20
N VAL A 50 8.56 -3.24 1.09
CA VAL A 50 9.03 -4.50 1.65
C VAL A 50 8.53 -4.65 3.08
N THR A 51 8.03 -5.82 3.42
CA THR A 51 7.60 -6.20 4.77
C THR A 51 7.88 -7.68 5.03
N THR A 52 7.80 -8.10 6.28
CA THR A 52 7.88 -9.52 6.65
C THR A 52 6.62 -9.98 7.36
N ASP A 53 6.27 -11.26 7.20
CA ASP A 53 5.22 -11.90 8.02
C ASP A 53 5.80 -12.49 9.32
N ASN A 54 4.94 -13.11 10.13
CA ASN A 54 5.31 -13.75 11.39
C ASN A 54 6.17 -15.03 11.23
N HIS A 55 6.37 -15.49 9.99
CA HIS A 55 7.20 -16.66 9.66
C HIS A 55 8.52 -16.24 9.01
N ASP A 56 8.89 -14.94 9.09
CA ASP A 56 10.06 -14.34 8.47
C ASP A 56 10.07 -14.45 6.92
N ASN A 57 8.91 -14.71 6.28
CA ASN A 57 8.81 -14.57 4.84
C ASN A 57 8.74 -13.09 4.47
N LEU A 58 9.46 -12.75 3.43
CA LEU A 58 9.53 -11.38 2.91
C LEU A 58 8.51 -11.18 1.80
N TYR A 59 7.77 -10.08 1.87
CA TYR A 59 6.89 -9.63 0.80
C TYR A 59 7.43 -8.35 0.19
N VAL A 60 7.44 -8.29 -1.12
CA VAL A 60 8.01 -7.18 -1.91
C VAL A 60 6.95 -6.64 -2.85
N ALA A 61 6.67 -5.35 -2.78
CA ALA A 61 5.90 -4.64 -3.81
C ALA A 61 6.83 -4.42 -5.02
N ASP A 62 6.67 -5.27 -6.02
CA ASP A 62 7.46 -5.31 -7.25
C ASP A 62 6.82 -4.40 -8.30
N CYS A 63 7.02 -3.09 -8.12
CA CYS A 63 6.33 -2.01 -8.81
C CYS A 63 6.44 -2.11 -10.34
N GLY A 64 7.61 -2.43 -10.85
CA GLY A 64 7.84 -2.51 -12.30
C GLY A 64 7.31 -3.80 -12.94
N ASN A 65 6.86 -4.77 -12.14
CA ASN A 65 6.24 -6.01 -12.60
C ASN A 65 4.76 -6.12 -12.19
N ASP A 66 4.17 -5.06 -11.63
CA ASP A 66 2.77 -5.01 -11.21
C ASP A 66 2.35 -6.19 -10.33
N SER A 67 3.20 -6.57 -9.37
CA SER A 67 2.99 -7.78 -8.56
C SER A 67 3.52 -7.63 -7.14
N ILE A 68 3.08 -8.54 -6.26
CA ILE A 68 3.66 -8.75 -4.94
C ILE A 68 4.40 -10.09 -4.96
N ARG A 69 5.68 -10.07 -4.62
CA ARG A 69 6.51 -11.29 -4.58
C ARG A 69 6.78 -11.69 -3.14
N LYS A 70 6.66 -12.98 -2.86
CA LYS A 70 6.94 -13.59 -1.56
C LYS A 70 8.22 -14.40 -1.63
N PHE A 71 9.11 -14.17 -0.67
CA PHE A 71 10.38 -14.89 -0.54
C PHE A 71 10.51 -15.50 0.85
N SER A 72 11.26 -16.59 0.94
CA SER A 72 11.74 -17.09 2.23
C SER A 72 12.81 -16.17 2.82
N SER A 73 13.14 -16.36 4.10
CA SER A 73 14.26 -15.66 4.76
C SER A 73 15.62 -15.88 4.08
N ASP A 74 15.75 -16.92 3.26
CA ASP A 74 16.96 -17.25 2.49
C ASP A 74 16.92 -16.71 1.06
N GLY A 75 15.90 -15.89 0.73
CA GLY A 75 15.77 -15.25 -0.59
C GLY A 75 15.25 -16.16 -1.69
N ILE A 76 14.71 -17.34 -1.35
CA ILE A 76 14.05 -18.24 -2.30
C ILE A 76 12.63 -17.71 -2.55
N GLU A 77 12.26 -17.53 -3.81
CA GLU A 77 10.91 -17.12 -4.19
C GLU A 77 9.91 -18.23 -3.90
N LEU A 78 8.87 -17.90 -3.14
CA LEU A 78 7.82 -18.82 -2.72
C LEU A 78 6.54 -18.63 -3.52
N ALA A 79 6.20 -17.36 -3.88
CA ALA A 79 4.99 -17.03 -4.61
C ALA A 79 5.10 -15.65 -5.29
N CYS A 80 4.23 -15.43 -6.28
CA CYS A 80 4.02 -14.15 -6.94
C CYS A 80 2.51 -13.94 -7.06
N PHE A 81 2.00 -12.80 -6.58
CA PHE A 81 0.59 -12.44 -6.52
C PHE A 81 0.32 -11.21 -7.36
N GLY A 82 -0.83 -11.19 -8.03
CA GLY A 82 -1.26 -10.10 -8.90
C GLY A 82 -0.68 -10.18 -10.31
N THR A 83 -1.39 -9.55 -11.22
CA THR A 83 -1.01 -9.34 -12.63
C THR A 83 -1.31 -7.90 -13.01
N SER A 84 -0.71 -7.40 -14.08
CA SER A 84 -0.91 -6.02 -14.53
C SER A 84 -2.36 -5.77 -14.95
N GLY A 85 -3.00 -4.74 -14.40
CA GLY A 85 -4.36 -4.33 -14.77
C GLY A 85 -5.10 -3.53 -13.71
N LYS A 86 -6.42 -3.35 -13.94
CA LYS A 86 -7.33 -2.54 -13.10
C LYS A 86 -8.39 -3.38 -12.37
N ASN A 87 -8.60 -4.64 -12.76
CA ASN A 87 -9.62 -5.50 -12.18
C ASN A 87 -9.26 -5.93 -10.75
N ASP A 88 -10.18 -6.60 -10.07
CA ASP A 88 -9.96 -7.15 -8.75
C ASP A 88 -8.90 -8.27 -8.83
N GLY A 89 -7.88 -8.20 -7.97
CA GLY A 89 -6.69 -9.06 -8.00
C GLY A 89 -5.59 -8.62 -8.98
N GLU A 90 -5.87 -7.70 -9.92
CA GLU A 90 -4.86 -7.10 -10.77
C GLU A 90 -4.25 -5.87 -10.07
N LEU A 91 -3.01 -5.53 -10.39
CA LEU A 91 -2.26 -4.44 -9.80
C LEU A 91 -1.68 -3.51 -10.86
N CYS A 92 -1.46 -2.25 -10.47
CA CYS A 92 -0.74 -1.28 -11.28
C CYS A 92 0.24 -0.51 -10.39
N ARG A 93 1.52 -0.74 -10.59
CA ARG A 93 2.60 -0.09 -9.84
C ARG A 93 2.40 -0.12 -8.32
N PRO A 94 2.27 -1.32 -7.69
CA PRO A 94 2.11 -1.42 -6.24
C PRO A 94 3.29 -0.73 -5.53
N SER A 95 2.98 0.17 -4.60
CA SER A 95 3.98 0.99 -3.91
C SER A 95 4.38 0.44 -2.55
N SER A 96 3.48 -0.28 -1.88
CA SER A 96 3.69 -0.80 -0.53
C SER A 96 2.87 -2.05 -0.29
N VAL A 97 3.35 -2.88 0.63
CA VAL A 97 2.68 -4.10 1.07
C VAL A 97 2.79 -4.24 2.59
N ALA A 98 1.73 -4.68 3.24
CA ALA A 98 1.71 -5.09 4.64
C ALA A 98 1.00 -6.45 4.75
N VAL A 99 1.37 -7.24 5.77
CA VAL A 99 0.77 -8.56 6.00
C VAL A 99 0.35 -8.66 7.46
N ASP A 100 -0.88 -9.10 7.71
CA ASP A 100 -1.38 -9.28 9.05
C ASP A 100 -1.04 -10.68 9.62
N ARG A 101 -1.45 -10.92 10.88
CA ARG A 101 -1.16 -12.17 11.58
C ARG A 101 -1.89 -13.37 10.99
N ASP A 102 -3.00 -13.14 10.30
CA ASP A 102 -3.82 -14.18 9.66
C ASP A 102 -3.37 -14.44 8.21
N GLY A 103 -2.33 -13.71 7.74
CA GLY A 103 -1.75 -13.86 6.41
C GLY A 103 -2.45 -13.04 5.32
N TYR A 104 -3.39 -12.14 5.65
CA TYR A 104 -3.95 -11.23 4.66
C TYR A 104 -2.92 -10.20 4.22
N ILE A 105 -2.90 -9.94 2.92
CA ILE A 105 -1.94 -9.11 2.24
C ILE A 105 -2.62 -7.81 1.82
N TYR A 106 -2.17 -6.68 2.38
CA TYR A 106 -2.68 -5.34 2.08
C TYR A 106 -1.72 -4.67 1.12
N VAL A 107 -2.22 -4.26 -0.04
CA VAL A 107 -1.41 -3.70 -1.13
C VAL A 107 -1.84 -2.28 -1.43
N ALA A 108 -0.93 -1.32 -1.30
CA ALA A 108 -1.13 0.02 -1.85
C ALA A 108 -0.93 -0.06 -3.37
N ASP A 109 -2.03 -0.20 -4.10
CA ASP A 109 -2.10 -0.30 -5.56
C ASP A 109 -2.13 1.12 -6.15
N TRP A 110 -0.94 1.75 -6.16
CA TRP A 110 -0.76 3.17 -6.40
C TRP A 110 -1.30 3.63 -7.74
N GLY A 111 -1.05 2.91 -8.82
CA GLY A 111 -1.51 3.28 -10.16
C GLY A 111 -3.02 3.13 -10.35
N ASN A 112 -3.71 2.40 -9.47
CA ASN A 112 -5.16 2.23 -9.45
C ASN A 112 -5.85 3.03 -8.32
N GLU A 113 -5.12 3.86 -7.59
CA GLU A 113 -5.63 4.73 -6.53
C GLU A 113 -6.47 3.99 -5.47
N ARG A 114 -6.02 2.81 -5.06
CA ARG A 114 -6.74 1.94 -4.13
C ARG A 114 -5.79 1.16 -3.22
N VAL A 115 -6.35 0.58 -2.17
CA VAL A 115 -5.73 -0.51 -1.43
C VAL A 115 -6.50 -1.78 -1.73
N GLN A 116 -5.82 -2.86 -2.11
CA GLN A 116 -6.42 -4.18 -2.22
C GLN A 116 -6.02 -5.06 -1.04
N VAL A 117 -6.94 -5.88 -0.60
CA VAL A 117 -6.71 -6.93 0.39
C VAL A 117 -6.81 -8.27 -0.33
N LEU A 118 -5.74 -9.06 -0.23
CA LEU A 118 -5.68 -10.42 -0.76
C LEU A 118 -5.58 -11.40 0.41
N ASN A 119 -6.03 -12.64 0.21
CA ASN A 119 -5.79 -13.71 1.17
C ASN A 119 -4.33 -14.24 1.07
N SER A 120 -3.99 -15.24 1.89
CA SER A 120 -2.64 -15.84 1.93
C SER A 120 -2.23 -16.51 0.63
N GLU A 121 -3.18 -16.91 -0.19
CA GLU A 121 -3.02 -17.52 -1.53
C GLU A 121 -2.92 -16.47 -2.64
N GLY A 122 -3.13 -15.17 -2.31
CA GLY A 122 -3.09 -14.06 -3.26
C GLY A 122 -4.40 -13.80 -3.98
N GLU A 123 -5.50 -14.42 -3.55
CA GLU A 123 -6.82 -14.18 -4.12
C GLU A 123 -7.43 -12.90 -3.55
N PHE A 124 -8.14 -12.18 -4.39
CA PHE A 124 -8.82 -10.93 -4.03
C PHE A 124 -9.90 -11.15 -2.96
N VAL A 125 -9.90 -10.30 -1.93
CA VAL A 125 -10.89 -10.31 -0.84
C VAL A 125 -11.70 -9.02 -0.83
N GLU A 126 -11.02 -7.88 -0.83
CA GLU A 126 -11.64 -6.57 -0.68
C GLU A 126 -10.79 -5.48 -1.32
N LYS A 127 -11.43 -4.37 -1.69
CA LYS A 127 -10.74 -3.13 -2.10
C LYS A 127 -11.26 -1.93 -1.33
N LEU A 128 -10.33 -1.07 -0.93
CA LEU A 128 -10.61 0.19 -0.29
C LEU A 128 -10.27 1.30 -1.30
N ARG A 129 -11.20 2.20 -1.54
CA ARG A 129 -11.03 3.38 -2.40
C ARG A 129 -10.80 4.67 -1.59
N GLY A 130 -10.88 4.55 -0.28
CA GLY A 130 -10.86 5.67 0.65
C GLY A 130 -12.25 6.01 1.17
N SER A 131 -12.30 6.44 2.43
CA SER A 131 -13.53 6.83 3.14
C SER A 131 -13.28 8.00 4.07
N ALA A 132 -12.41 8.93 3.66
CA ALA A 132 -12.05 10.06 4.50
C ALA A 132 -13.26 10.91 4.86
N THR A 133 -13.32 11.26 6.12
CA THR A 133 -14.26 12.24 6.68
C THR A 133 -13.54 13.56 6.92
N ILE A 134 -14.30 14.60 7.21
CA ILE A 134 -13.76 15.91 7.58
C ILE A 134 -12.88 15.76 8.82
N SER A 135 -11.66 16.31 8.78
CA SER A 135 -10.79 16.37 9.96
C SER A 135 -11.38 17.24 11.06
N SER A 136 -11.01 17.00 12.33
CA SER A 136 -11.46 17.83 13.45
C SER A 136 -11.08 19.30 13.27
N TRP A 137 -9.94 19.60 12.65
CA TRP A 137 -9.53 20.96 12.32
C TRP A 137 -10.47 21.60 11.28
N ALA A 138 -10.77 20.89 10.19
CA ALA A 138 -11.68 21.37 9.16
C ALA A 138 -13.11 21.53 9.71
N GLN A 139 -13.56 20.62 10.59
CA GLN A 139 -14.85 20.76 11.28
C GLN A 139 -14.88 22.00 12.16
N ASN A 140 -13.82 22.29 12.91
CA ASN A 140 -13.72 23.50 13.72
C ASN A 140 -13.75 24.78 12.87
N PHE A 141 -13.08 24.76 11.71
CA PHE A 141 -13.12 25.86 10.75
C PHE A 141 -14.55 26.09 10.24
N LEU A 142 -15.25 25.05 9.81
CA LEU A 142 -16.63 25.12 9.32
C LEU A 142 -17.62 25.58 10.42
N ASN A 143 -17.40 25.17 11.66
CA ASN A 143 -18.24 25.62 12.79
C ASN A 143 -18.17 27.14 13.02
N ILE A 144 -17.06 27.78 12.67
CA ILE A 144 -16.87 29.24 12.80
C ILE A 144 -17.33 29.97 11.53
N ASN A 145 -17.16 29.33 10.36
CA ASN A 145 -17.46 29.92 9.06
C ASN A 145 -18.73 29.30 8.47
N VAL A 146 -19.88 29.80 8.94
CA VAL A 146 -21.20 29.24 8.63
C VAL A 146 -21.53 29.28 7.13
N GLU A 147 -21.09 30.28 6.40
CA GLU A 147 -21.29 30.40 4.96
C GLU A 147 -20.57 29.30 4.19
N GLU A 148 -19.32 28.99 4.58
CA GLU A 148 -18.53 27.90 4.01
C GLU A 148 -19.13 26.53 4.34
N ALA A 149 -19.65 26.36 5.57
CA ALA A 149 -20.34 25.13 5.95
C ALA A 149 -21.59 24.90 5.08
N LEU A 150 -22.42 25.96 4.88
CA LEU A 150 -23.61 25.89 4.03
C LEU A 150 -23.24 25.65 2.55
N ALA A 151 -22.16 26.24 2.05
CA ALA A 151 -21.69 26.02 0.69
C ALA A 151 -21.27 24.55 0.51
N ARG A 152 -20.55 24.00 1.48
CA ARG A 152 -20.14 22.60 1.49
C ARG A 152 -21.34 21.64 1.53
N ASP A 153 -22.33 21.89 2.39
CA ASP A 153 -23.53 21.05 2.52
C ASP A 153 -24.38 21.02 1.23
N ARG A 154 -24.29 22.08 0.43
CA ARG A 154 -24.98 22.19 -0.87
C ARG A 154 -24.16 21.62 -2.02
N SER A 155 -22.87 21.34 -1.81
CA SER A 155 -21.98 20.81 -2.84
C SER A 155 -22.20 19.32 -3.05
N ASP A 156 -22.17 18.89 -4.29
CA ASP A 156 -22.02 17.46 -4.60
C ASP A 156 -20.57 17.04 -4.43
N LEU A 157 -20.25 16.37 -3.31
CA LEU A 157 -18.92 15.87 -3.01
C LEU A 157 -18.59 14.55 -3.74
N ASN A 158 -19.53 14.01 -4.52
CA ASN A 158 -19.39 12.81 -5.32
C ASN A 158 -19.61 13.10 -6.80
N LEU A 159 -19.17 14.26 -7.25
CA LEU A 159 -19.37 14.71 -8.62
C LEU A 159 -19.06 13.59 -9.62
N GLN A 160 -20.04 13.21 -10.43
CA GLN A 160 -19.80 12.37 -11.61
C GLN A 160 -19.41 13.30 -12.76
N ILE A 161 -18.11 13.42 -12.97
CA ILE A 161 -17.55 14.17 -14.10
C ILE A 161 -17.22 13.17 -15.21
N GLU A 162 -17.54 13.49 -16.45
CA GLU A 162 -16.97 12.80 -17.59
C GLU A 162 -15.49 13.17 -17.67
N TYR A 163 -14.61 12.23 -17.30
CA TYR A 163 -13.17 12.44 -17.30
C TYR A 163 -12.62 12.28 -18.71
N VAL A 164 -11.66 13.12 -19.08
CA VAL A 164 -11.05 13.09 -20.41
C VAL A 164 -10.28 11.78 -20.64
N ASP A 165 -9.61 11.27 -19.61
CA ASP A 165 -8.77 10.08 -19.69
C ASP A 165 -9.36 8.84 -18.99
N ASP A 166 -10.50 8.97 -18.30
CA ASP A 166 -11.16 7.90 -17.49
C ASP A 166 -10.15 7.09 -16.65
N THR A 167 -9.24 7.80 -15.99
CA THR A 167 -8.20 7.19 -15.17
C THR A 167 -8.60 7.21 -13.69
N PRO A 168 -8.24 6.18 -12.89
CA PRO A 168 -8.45 6.18 -11.46
C PRO A 168 -7.81 7.40 -10.75
N HIS A 169 -6.71 7.91 -11.30
CA HIS A 169 -6.01 9.07 -10.76
C HIS A 169 -6.81 10.36 -10.91
N GLU A 170 -7.41 10.58 -12.09
CA GLU A 170 -8.24 11.74 -12.35
C GLU A 170 -9.50 11.71 -11.50
N GLU A 171 -10.21 10.58 -11.47
CA GLU A 171 -11.37 10.39 -10.59
C GLU A 171 -11.04 10.69 -9.12
N SER A 172 -9.95 10.15 -8.62
CA SER A 172 -9.52 10.35 -7.22
C SER A 172 -9.10 11.78 -6.91
N SER A 173 -8.66 12.56 -7.88
CA SER A 173 -8.31 13.98 -7.69
C SER A 173 -9.53 14.84 -7.37
N HIS A 174 -10.71 14.47 -7.87
CA HIS A 174 -11.96 15.22 -7.70
C HIS A 174 -12.81 14.74 -6.52
N ILE A 175 -12.75 13.47 -6.15
CA ILE A 175 -13.57 12.90 -5.07
C ILE A 175 -12.78 12.93 -3.75
N GLU A 176 -13.13 13.86 -2.88
CA GLU A 176 -12.39 14.16 -1.63
C GLU A 176 -12.14 12.92 -0.75
N ARG A 177 -13.11 12.02 -0.62
CA ARG A 177 -13.01 10.83 0.23
C ARG A 177 -12.08 9.75 -0.30
N TYR A 178 -11.85 9.70 -1.63
CA TYR A 178 -11.03 8.68 -2.25
C TYR A 178 -9.54 8.87 -1.92
N PHE A 179 -8.80 7.76 -1.98
CA PHE A 179 -7.35 7.84 -1.96
C PHE A 179 -6.86 8.59 -3.19
N TRP A 180 -5.88 9.46 -2.98
CA TRP A 180 -5.14 10.08 -4.06
C TRP A 180 -3.65 9.90 -3.83
N SER A 181 -3.05 9.03 -4.64
CA SER A 181 -1.67 8.51 -4.50
C SER A 181 -1.42 7.81 -3.17
N PRO A 182 -2.04 6.64 -2.91
CA PRO A 182 -1.75 5.85 -1.73
C PRO A 182 -0.34 5.25 -1.86
N THR A 183 0.61 5.77 -1.08
CA THR A 183 2.04 5.45 -1.20
C THR A 183 2.54 4.43 -0.20
N SER A 184 1.85 4.27 0.92
CA SER A 184 2.26 3.34 1.97
C SER A 184 1.07 2.75 2.70
N VAL A 185 1.18 1.48 3.01
CA VAL A 185 0.31 0.75 3.94
C VAL A 185 1.14 0.16 5.05
N THR A 186 0.64 0.21 6.28
CA THR A 186 1.27 -0.43 7.44
C THR A 186 0.21 -0.87 8.44
N LEU A 187 0.51 -1.91 9.21
CA LEU A 187 -0.36 -2.42 10.26
C LEU A 187 0.28 -2.15 11.62
N ASP A 188 -0.53 -1.74 12.59
CA ASP A 188 -0.09 -1.70 13.96
C ASP A 188 -0.26 -3.06 14.66
N LYS A 189 0.19 -3.13 15.92
CA LYS A 189 0.08 -4.36 16.74
C LYS A 189 -1.37 -4.78 17.04
N ASN A 190 -2.35 -3.89 16.87
CA ASN A 190 -3.78 -4.14 17.07
C ASN A 190 -4.49 -4.53 15.77
N GLY A 191 -3.77 -4.55 14.63
CA GLY A 191 -4.32 -4.84 13.31
C GLY A 191 -5.00 -3.65 12.64
N LEU A 192 -4.80 -2.42 13.12
CA LEU A 192 -5.25 -1.23 12.41
C LEU A 192 -4.36 -0.99 11.19
N LEU A 193 -5.00 -0.79 10.05
CA LEU A 193 -4.34 -0.47 8.79
C LEU A 193 -4.24 1.05 8.64
N TYR A 194 -3.03 1.54 8.46
CA TYR A 194 -2.72 2.94 8.16
C TYR A 194 -2.38 3.06 6.69
N VAL A 195 -3.08 3.92 5.96
CA VAL A 195 -2.86 4.21 4.55
C VAL A 195 -2.39 5.65 4.42
N THR A 196 -1.17 5.85 3.90
CA THR A 196 -0.61 7.19 3.67
C THR A 196 -0.87 7.62 2.23
N GLU A 197 -1.41 8.82 2.06
CA GLU A 197 -1.69 9.43 0.77
C GLU A 197 -0.74 10.61 0.52
N ALA A 198 -0.07 10.62 -0.63
CA ALA A 198 0.89 11.67 -0.95
C ALA A 198 0.17 12.97 -1.38
N ASN A 199 -0.79 12.90 -2.29
CA ASN A 199 -1.38 14.09 -2.91
C ASN A 199 -2.43 14.79 -2.02
N ARG A 200 -2.97 14.09 -1.01
CA ARG A 200 -3.87 14.70 -0.02
C ARG A 200 -3.22 14.98 1.33
N HIS A 201 -1.93 14.67 1.50
CA HIS A 201 -1.18 14.93 2.72
C HIS A 201 -1.87 14.41 3.98
N ARG A 202 -2.48 13.23 3.91
CA ARG A 202 -3.25 12.65 5.02
C ARG A 202 -2.94 11.16 5.22
N ILE A 203 -3.37 10.65 6.37
CA ILE A 203 -3.38 9.23 6.69
C ILE A 203 -4.80 8.82 7.00
N GLN A 204 -5.29 7.78 6.35
CA GLN A 204 -6.56 7.14 6.71
C GLN A 204 -6.29 5.87 7.50
N VAL A 205 -7.11 5.63 8.54
CA VAL A 205 -6.97 4.47 9.43
C VAL A 205 -8.21 3.59 9.32
N TYR A 206 -8.00 2.31 9.11
CA TYR A 206 -9.05 1.32 8.97
C TYR A 206 -8.91 0.23 10.01
N SER A 207 -10.03 -0.20 10.59
CA SER A 207 -10.10 -1.42 11.37
C SER A 207 -10.67 -2.54 10.49
N ARG A 208 -10.07 -3.72 10.53
CA ARG A 208 -10.70 -4.91 10.00
C ARG A 208 -11.92 -5.19 10.87
N LYS A 209 -13.12 -5.15 10.28
CA LYS A 209 -14.31 -5.63 10.97
C LYS A 209 -14.11 -7.12 11.19
N ASP A 210 -14.22 -7.57 12.45
CA ASP A 210 -14.26 -8.98 12.76
C ASP A 210 -15.40 -9.60 11.94
N ARG A 211 -15.06 -10.58 11.12
CA ARG A 211 -16.02 -11.36 10.36
C ARG A 211 -16.48 -12.55 11.17
#